data_b0df0ac49166e774b6ef52e14d3ab145
#
_entry.id   b0df0ac49166e774b6ef52e14d3ab145
#
_cell.length_a   1.000
_cell.length_b   1.000
_cell.length_c   1.000
_cell.angle_alpha   90.00
_cell.angle_beta   90.00
_cell.angle_gamma   90.00
#
_symmetry.space_group_name_H-M   'P 1'
#
loop_
_entity.id
_entity.type
_entity.pdbx_description
1 polymer ?
#
loop_
_entity_poly.entity_id
_entity_poly.type
_entity_poly.pdbx_seq_one_letter_code
_entity_poly.pdbx_strand_id
1 'polypeptide(L)'
;MASYVLSMMNKHDLAKYGEYSAQGFVSLQGLPFEVIVGEGLDTLEGTAPGSSVVLMKFPDNDAAMAWYKSDAYQTAIPIRHQAAETIFAVHFTDDR
;
A
#
# COMPACT_ATOMS: atom_id res chain seq x y z
N MET A 1 19.03 -2.98 -4.97
CA MET A 1 18.45 -1.88 -4.19
C MET A 1 16.99 -2.16 -3.88
N ALA A 2 16.61 -1.98 -2.64
CA ALA A 2 15.22 -2.23 -2.26
C ALA A 2 14.31 -1.17 -2.87
N SER A 3 13.07 -1.56 -3.15
CA SER A 3 12.05 -0.71 -3.72
C SER A 3 10.86 -0.67 -2.75
N TYR A 4 10.26 0.50 -2.59
CA TYR A 4 9.23 0.75 -1.59
C TYR A 4 7.99 1.34 -2.23
N VAL A 5 6.83 0.93 -1.72
CA VAL A 5 5.56 1.58 -2.02
C VAL A 5 4.99 2.08 -0.69
N LEU A 6 4.81 3.39 -0.60
CA LEU A 6 4.27 4.03 0.60
C LEU A 6 2.93 4.66 0.26
N SER A 7 1.91 4.33 1.02
CA SER A 7 0.59 4.94 0.85
C SER A 7 0.06 5.48 2.17
N MET A 8 -0.70 6.56 2.09
CA MET A 8 -1.41 7.14 3.23
C MET A 8 -2.87 7.29 2.85
N MET A 9 -3.75 6.95 3.78
CA MET A 9 -5.18 6.94 3.49
C MET A 9 -6.02 7.18 4.73
N ASN A 10 -7.29 7.52 4.50
CA ASN A 10 -8.33 7.53 5.52
C ASN A 10 -9.33 6.42 5.18
N LYS A 11 -9.40 5.40 6.00
CA LYS A 11 -10.36 4.31 5.84
C LYS A 11 -11.73 4.76 6.34
N HIS A 12 -12.78 4.58 5.54
CA HIS A 12 -14.14 4.94 5.93
C HIS A 12 -15.12 3.76 5.84
N ASP A 13 -14.74 2.66 5.23
CA ASP A 13 -15.54 1.44 5.15
C ASP A 13 -14.64 0.24 5.44
N LEU A 14 -14.61 -0.19 6.71
CA LEU A 14 -13.70 -1.24 7.14
C LEU A 14 -14.04 -2.60 6.55
N ALA A 15 -15.32 -2.88 6.32
CA ALA A 15 -15.73 -4.14 5.67
C ALA A 15 -15.21 -4.19 4.24
N LYS A 16 -15.36 -3.10 3.50
CA LYS A 16 -14.87 -2.98 2.13
C LYS A 16 -13.34 -3.02 2.08
N TYR A 17 -12.69 -2.39 3.07
CA TYR A 17 -11.22 -2.44 3.16
C TYR A 17 -10.73 -3.88 3.39
N GLY A 18 -11.50 -4.68 4.13
CA GLY A 18 -11.21 -6.10 4.29
C GLY A 18 -11.22 -6.85 2.95
N GLU A 19 -12.16 -6.53 2.06
CA GLU A 19 -12.19 -7.09 0.71
C GLU A 19 -10.94 -6.67 -0.09
N TYR A 20 -10.53 -5.39 0.03
CA TYR A 20 -9.30 -4.93 -0.59
C TYR A 20 -8.08 -5.69 -0.07
N SER A 21 -7.97 -5.85 1.25
CA SER A 21 -6.85 -6.56 1.87
C SER A 21 -6.76 -8.01 1.40
N ALA A 22 -7.91 -8.69 1.28
CA ALA A 22 -7.95 -10.06 0.78
C ALA A 22 -7.45 -10.15 -0.65
N GLN A 23 -7.92 -9.27 -1.52
CA GLN A 23 -7.48 -9.23 -2.92
C GLN A 23 -6.01 -8.82 -3.04
N GLY A 24 -5.58 -7.87 -2.21
CA GLY A 24 -4.17 -7.46 -2.14
C GLY A 24 -3.27 -8.63 -1.74
N PHE A 25 -3.71 -9.43 -0.76
CA PHE A 25 -2.97 -10.62 -0.35
C PHE A 25 -2.86 -11.63 -1.50
N VAL A 26 -3.94 -11.85 -2.24
CA VAL A 26 -3.90 -12.71 -3.43
C VAL A 26 -2.86 -12.22 -4.43
N SER A 27 -2.77 -10.91 -4.64
CA SER A 27 -1.82 -10.32 -5.58
C SER A 27 -0.36 -10.51 -5.19
N LEU A 28 -0.10 -10.77 -3.91
CA LEU A 28 1.26 -10.92 -3.37
C LEU A 28 1.72 -12.38 -3.30
N GLN A 29 0.85 -13.33 -3.63
CA GLN A 29 1.19 -14.76 -3.56
C GLN A 29 2.41 -15.09 -4.40
N GLY A 30 3.39 -15.74 -3.78
CA GLY A 30 4.63 -16.15 -4.45
C GLY A 30 5.64 -15.02 -4.67
N LEU A 31 5.38 -13.80 -4.20
CA LEU A 31 6.28 -12.67 -4.35
C LEU A 31 7.06 -12.42 -3.04
N PRO A 32 8.34 -12.04 -3.13
CA PRO A 32 9.08 -11.61 -1.94
C PRO A 32 8.67 -10.18 -1.58
N PHE A 33 8.18 -9.98 -0.36
CA PHE A 33 7.79 -8.66 0.11
C PHE A 33 7.81 -8.60 1.64
N GLU A 34 7.87 -7.36 2.14
CA GLU A 34 7.62 -7.06 3.55
C GLU A 34 6.58 -5.95 3.61
N VAL A 35 5.71 -5.96 4.61
CA VAL A 35 4.69 -4.94 4.77
C VAL A 35 4.62 -4.49 6.22
N ILE A 36 4.50 -3.17 6.41
CA ILE A 36 4.27 -2.55 7.70
C ILE A 36 3.02 -1.70 7.57
N VAL A 37 2.08 -1.87 8.50
CA VAL A 37 0.85 -1.09 8.54
C VAL A 37 0.85 -0.27 9.82
N GLY A 38 0.69 1.04 9.69
CA GLY A 38 0.57 1.96 10.82
C GLY A 38 -0.84 2.52 10.90
N GLU A 39 -1.41 2.47 12.10
CA GLU A 39 -2.72 3.05 12.39
C GLU A 39 -2.57 4.04 13.56
N GLY A 40 -3.49 5.01 13.63
CA GLY A 40 -3.48 5.97 14.73
C GLY A 40 -2.19 6.76 14.80
N LEU A 41 -1.81 7.38 13.68
CA LEU A 41 -0.52 8.05 13.53
C LEU A 41 -0.31 9.14 14.57
N ASP A 42 0.91 9.23 15.11
CA ASP A 42 1.36 10.28 16.00
C ASP A 42 2.26 11.22 15.21
N THR A 43 1.76 12.43 14.93
CA THR A 43 2.47 13.38 14.09
C THR A 43 3.57 14.07 14.90
N LEU A 44 4.82 13.90 14.48
CA LEU A 44 5.97 14.51 15.15
C LEU A 44 6.23 15.92 14.64
N GLU A 45 6.04 16.15 13.35
CA GLU A 45 6.21 17.46 12.73
C GLU A 45 5.30 17.55 11.51
N GLY A 46 4.83 18.76 11.24
CA GLY A 46 4.01 19.01 10.05
C GLY A 46 2.58 18.51 10.19
N THR A 47 1.99 18.16 9.05
CA THR A 47 0.61 17.71 8.97
C THR A 47 0.53 16.32 8.36
N ALA A 48 -0.21 15.43 9.02
CA ALA A 48 -0.51 14.09 8.50
C ALA A 48 -2.02 14.02 8.20
N PRO A 49 -2.43 14.25 6.94
CA PRO A 49 -3.86 14.32 6.60
C PRO A 49 -4.55 12.96 6.57
N GLY A 50 -3.79 11.86 6.62
CA GLY A 50 -4.32 10.51 6.68
C GLY A 50 -4.12 9.88 8.05
N SER A 51 -4.97 8.90 8.38
CA SER A 51 -4.91 8.19 9.66
C SER A 51 -4.21 6.83 9.57
N SER A 52 -3.99 6.32 8.36
CA SER A 52 -3.37 5.02 8.12
C SER A 52 -2.24 5.15 7.12
N VAL A 53 -1.16 4.40 7.34
CA VAL A 53 -0.04 4.33 6.42
C VAL A 53 0.33 2.88 6.18
N VAL A 54 0.67 2.54 4.93
CA VAL A 54 1.15 1.21 4.56
C VAL A 54 2.49 1.38 3.85
N LEU A 55 3.51 0.70 4.36
CA LEU A 55 4.82 0.67 3.74
C LEU A 55 5.11 -0.75 3.28
N MET A 56 5.34 -0.91 1.99
CA MET A 56 5.70 -2.20 1.40
C MET A 56 7.13 -2.13 0.89
N LYS A 57 7.88 -3.20 1.08
CA LYS A 57 9.24 -3.32 0.62
C LYS A 57 9.38 -4.53 -0.28
N PHE A 58 10.00 -4.32 -1.44
CA PHE A 58 10.34 -5.36 -2.41
C PHE A 58 11.85 -5.40 -2.60
N PRO A 59 12.42 -6.54 -3.04
CA PRO A 59 13.88 -6.64 -3.19
C PRO A 59 14.45 -5.72 -4.26
N ASP A 60 13.66 -5.38 -5.29
CA ASP A 60 14.08 -4.48 -6.36
C ASP A 60 12.88 -3.81 -7.04
N ASN A 61 13.18 -2.89 -7.94
CA ASN A 61 12.15 -2.13 -8.65
C ASN A 61 11.30 -3.01 -9.56
N ASP A 62 11.90 -4.00 -10.21
CA ASP A 62 11.16 -4.89 -11.12
C ASP A 62 10.10 -5.67 -10.36
N ALA A 63 10.44 -6.17 -9.17
CA ALA A 63 9.48 -6.89 -8.32
C ALA A 63 8.32 -6.00 -7.89
N ALA A 64 8.61 -4.76 -7.47
CA ALA A 64 7.57 -3.81 -7.06
C ALA A 64 6.63 -3.48 -8.22
N MET A 65 7.18 -3.21 -9.40
CA MET A 65 6.39 -2.85 -10.57
C MET A 65 5.61 -4.04 -11.12
N ALA A 66 6.18 -5.23 -11.10
CA ALA A 66 5.48 -6.45 -11.51
C ALA A 66 4.25 -6.69 -10.63
N TRP A 67 4.39 -6.47 -9.31
CA TRP A 67 3.25 -6.57 -8.40
C TRP A 67 2.22 -5.48 -8.68
N TYR A 68 2.64 -4.22 -8.75
CA TYR A 68 1.70 -3.10 -8.91
C TYR A 68 0.91 -3.21 -10.22
N LYS A 69 1.57 -3.61 -11.30
CA LYS A 69 0.96 -3.71 -12.63
C LYS A 69 0.24 -5.04 -12.86
N SER A 70 0.32 -5.98 -11.92
CA SER A 70 -0.36 -7.26 -12.07
C SER A 70 -1.88 -7.08 -12.14
N ASP A 71 -2.55 -7.93 -12.90
CA ASP A 71 -4.01 -7.90 -12.98
C ASP A 71 -4.64 -8.10 -11.61
N ALA A 72 -4.04 -8.98 -10.80
CA ALA A 72 -4.53 -9.27 -9.47
C ALA A 72 -4.54 -8.02 -8.57
N TYR A 73 -3.47 -7.20 -8.61
CA TYR A 73 -3.46 -5.97 -7.81
C TYR A 73 -4.31 -4.86 -8.43
N GLN A 74 -4.30 -4.73 -9.75
CA GLN A 74 -5.12 -3.73 -10.43
C GLN A 74 -6.62 -3.96 -10.15
N THR A 75 -7.04 -5.21 -9.96
CA THR A 75 -8.40 -5.54 -9.54
C THR A 75 -8.69 -5.05 -8.12
N ALA A 76 -7.69 -5.01 -7.25
CA ALA A 76 -7.85 -4.55 -5.87
C ALA A 76 -8.02 -3.03 -5.75
N ILE A 77 -7.42 -2.25 -6.63
CA ILE A 77 -7.39 -0.79 -6.53
C ILE A 77 -8.78 -0.15 -6.46
N PRO A 78 -9.75 -0.50 -7.33
CA PRO A 78 -11.10 0.06 -7.23
C PRO A 78 -11.78 -0.25 -5.89
N ILE A 79 -11.49 -1.43 -5.32
CA ILE A 79 -12.03 -1.82 -4.01
C ILE A 79 -11.48 -0.88 -2.94
N ARG A 80 -10.17 -0.58 -2.97
CA ARG A 80 -9.55 0.37 -2.04
C ARG A 80 -10.18 1.75 -2.17
N HIS A 81 -10.43 2.23 -3.39
CA HIS A 81 -11.03 3.55 -3.61
C HIS A 81 -12.45 3.64 -3.04
N GLN A 82 -13.17 2.53 -2.99
CA GLN A 82 -14.50 2.49 -2.36
C GLN A 82 -14.41 2.43 -0.82
N ALA A 83 -13.31 1.93 -0.29
CA ALA A 83 -13.13 1.69 1.14
C ALA A 83 -12.40 2.81 1.87
N ALA A 84 -11.61 3.60 1.15
CA ALA A 84 -10.73 4.60 1.76
C ALA A 84 -10.47 5.75 0.79
N GLU A 85 -10.25 6.94 1.39
CA GLU A 85 -9.70 8.07 0.67
C GLU A 85 -8.19 7.90 0.60
N THR A 86 -7.63 7.77 -0.59
CA THR A 86 -6.19 7.69 -0.78
C THR A 86 -5.61 9.10 -0.83
N ILE A 87 -4.80 9.45 0.17
CA ILE A 87 -4.13 10.75 0.20
C ILE A 87 -2.99 10.74 -0.82
N PHE A 88 -2.16 9.69 -0.78
CA PHE A 88 -1.14 9.46 -1.79
C PHE A 88 -0.74 7.98 -1.80
N ALA A 89 -0.15 7.57 -2.91
CA ALA A 89 0.59 6.31 -3.03
C ALA A 89 1.81 6.62 -3.87
N VAL A 90 2.99 6.41 -3.32
CA VAL A 90 4.24 6.75 -3.97
C VAL A 90 5.18 5.56 -3.99
N HIS A 91 6.06 5.56 -4.97
CA HIS A 91 7.07 4.52 -5.15
C HIS A 91 8.45 5.17 -5.16
N PHE A 92 9.38 4.54 -4.47
CA PHE A 92 10.77 5.00 -4.48
C PHE A 92 11.72 3.83 -4.24
N THR A 93 12.97 4.00 -4.63
CA THR A 93 14.01 3.01 -4.38
C THR A 93 14.97 3.51 -3.31
N ASP A 94 15.56 2.56 -2.59
CA ASP A 94 16.61 2.85 -1.62
C ASP A 94 17.90 3.13 -2.39
N ASP A 95 18.19 4.39 -2.55
CA ASP A 95 19.19 4.88 -3.47
C ASP A 95 20.39 5.46 -2.71
N ARG A 96 21.15 4.58 -2.13
CA ARG A 96 22.32 4.96 -1.35
C ARG A 96 23.62 4.69 -2.05
#